data_cafa83e9fef0aa565182d8867dcf10b8
#
_entry.id   cafa83e9fef0aa565182d8867dcf10b8
#
_cell.length_a   1.000
_cell.length_b   1.000
_cell.length_c   1.000
_cell.angle_alpha   90.00
_cell.angle_beta   90.00
_cell.angle_gamma   90.00
#
_symmetry.space_group_name_H-M   'P 1'
#
loop_
_entity.id
_entity.type
_entity.pdbx_description
1 polymer ?
#
loop_
_entity_poly.entity_id
_entity_poly.type
_entity_poly.pdbx_seq_one_letter_code
_entity_poly.pdbx_strand_id
1 'polypeptide(L)'
;MKTVIMTSHRSLTKIPLMMDGKMNKSEENVGTLPLPTLKRLGFLPEDFDGSKYTSQSWTNYINSIGMGKALYVQTLAEPIIQQLNHEAIILDYKKWATIGMKPWLNARQLVLSKIQEHLGIGMYSAREDDQIVEHARRKGVRIPSLNFQWLIEHRNDAPIIKLLLQKKNLDMKIFQWSKLSKFQNRDGEVSLSGAWNGYSSYSGRFTARNLAMAALPKEMRQCYRAPRVRGKPGVYLSLDANQIELRLLAGAAQATRLLGQFQNGIDIHKYFTSRLLGIPEREVTDTERKLGKSLVYAFLYGAGKSKLDKIITKSNMRIIQAPSELLTTLYPQLMSLVDSFRDGNVLYYALQPTNVEPRIGPTWMQSSSKQNLPVQSATSMLMKQVMTQINDKVKVVNVIHDEFICLCCFDEVDEIKAIIQDGFVQATRSLGMALPASNLLEATILGGYA
;
A
#
# COMPACT_ATOMS: atom_id res chain seq x y z
N MET A 1 -16.77 -5.49 -32.53
CA MET A 1 -15.39 -5.21 -32.10
C MET A 1 -14.77 -6.53 -31.67
N LYS A 2 -13.73 -6.99 -32.38
CA LYS A 2 -13.11 -8.28 -32.13
C LYS A 2 -12.13 -8.14 -30.96
N THR A 3 -12.43 -8.80 -29.86
CA THR A 3 -11.51 -8.96 -28.73
C THR A 3 -10.50 -10.04 -29.11
N VAL A 4 -9.24 -9.68 -29.27
CA VAL A 4 -8.16 -10.65 -29.47
C VAL A 4 -7.77 -11.18 -28.09
N ILE A 5 -8.24 -12.37 -27.77
CA ILE A 5 -7.77 -13.15 -26.62
C ILE A 5 -6.50 -13.88 -27.06
N MET A 6 -5.34 -13.39 -26.64
CA MET A 6 -4.12 -14.16 -26.74
C MET A 6 -4.10 -15.22 -25.62
N THR A 7 -4.53 -16.41 -25.95
CA THR A 7 -4.33 -17.60 -25.11
C THR A 7 -2.88 -18.09 -25.29
N SER A 8 -1.99 -17.68 -24.40
CA SER A 8 -0.73 -18.38 -24.25
C SER A 8 -0.98 -19.66 -23.42
N HIS A 9 -1.09 -20.79 -24.07
CA HIS A 9 -1.03 -22.10 -23.42
C HIS A 9 0.36 -22.30 -22.82
N ARG A 10 0.55 -21.91 -21.57
CA ARG A 10 1.65 -22.43 -20.73
C ARG A 10 1.02 -23.43 -19.76
N SER A 11 1.56 -24.65 -19.74
CA SER A 11 1.10 -25.72 -18.87
C SER A 11 1.04 -25.25 -17.41
N LEU A 12 -0.17 -25.19 -16.88
CA LEU A 12 -0.42 -24.98 -15.46
C LEU A 12 -0.17 -26.30 -14.74
N THR A 13 0.79 -26.35 -13.86
CA THR A 13 1.02 -27.49 -12.98
C THR A 13 0.11 -27.39 -11.76
N LYS A 14 -0.79 -28.36 -11.55
CA LYS A 14 -1.63 -28.46 -10.36
C LYS A 14 -0.77 -28.87 -9.17
N ILE A 15 -0.77 -28.07 -8.09
CA ILE A 15 -0.07 -28.40 -6.85
C ILE A 15 -1.12 -28.85 -5.84
N PRO A 16 -1.17 -30.13 -5.43
CA PRO A 16 -2.04 -30.58 -4.35
C PRO A 16 -1.52 -30.03 -3.02
N LEU A 17 -2.36 -29.37 -2.26
CA LEU A 17 -2.03 -28.87 -0.92
C LEU A 17 -2.54 -29.83 0.14
N MET A 18 -1.66 -30.29 1.00
CA MET A 18 -2.02 -31.06 2.18
C MET A 18 -2.18 -30.13 3.38
N MET A 19 -3.35 -30.14 3.99
CA MET A 19 -3.58 -29.67 5.35
C MET A 19 -3.78 -30.89 6.25
N ASP A 20 -3.05 -30.97 7.35
CA ASP A 20 -3.20 -31.97 8.42
C ASP A 20 -3.20 -33.46 7.96
N GLY A 21 -2.45 -33.78 6.93
CA GLY A 21 -2.24 -35.16 6.49
C GLY A 21 -3.46 -35.84 5.83
N LYS A 22 -4.56 -35.12 5.57
CA LYS A 22 -5.71 -35.65 4.81
C LYS A 22 -6.12 -34.71 3.70
N MET A 23 -6.03 -35.15 2.45
CA MET A 23 -6.60 -34.47 1.30
C MET A 23 -8.12 -34.44 1.38
N ASN A 24 -8.71 -33.25 1.29
CA ASN A 24 -10.15 -33.09 1.12
C ASN A 24 -10.46 -33.02 -0.37
N LYS A 25 -11.39 -33.85 -0.87
CA LYS A 25 -11.73 -33.97 -2.32
C LYS A 25 -12.26 -32.65 -2.95
N SER A 26 -12.62 -31.66 -2.15
CA SER A 26 -13.04 -30.33 -2.61
C SER A 26 -11.88 -29.42 -3.02
N GLU A 27 -10.62 -29.83 -2.78
CA GLU A 27 -9.41 -29.03 -3.04
C GLU A 27 -8.80 -29.26 -4.43
N GLU A 28 -9.37 -30.16 -5.25
CA GLU A 28 -8.86 -30.47 -6.60
C GLU A 28 -8.89 -29.30 -7.60
N ASN A 29 -9.54 -28.19 -7.26
CA ASN A 29 -9.70 -27.02 -8.14
C ASN A 29 -8.90 -25.78 -7.73
N VAL A 30 -7.95 -25.88 -6.82
CA VAL A 30 -7.10 -24.75 -6.44
C VAL A 30 -6.11 -24.50 -7.58
N GLY A 31 -6.29 -23.40 -8.31
CA GLY A 31 -5.42 -23.01 -9.43
C GLY A 31 -3.96 -22.90 -9.00
N THR A 32 -3.04 -23.36 -9.86
CA THR A 32 -1.60 -23.34 -9.56
C THR A 32 -0.95 -22.07 -10.05
N LEU A 33 -0.12 -21.45 -9.20
CA LEU A 33 0.66 -20.30 -9.61
C LEU A 33 1.80 -20.73 -10.57
N PRO A 34 2.07 -19.96 -11.63
CA PRO A 34 3.17 -20.25 -12.56
C PRO A 34 4.53 -20.20 -11.85
N LEU A 35 5.49 -21.06 -12.27
CA LEU A 35 6.84 -21.10 -11.71
C LEU A 35 7.53 -19.73 -11.58
N PRO A 36 7.47 -18.81 -12.57
CA PRO A 36 8.03 -17.47 -12.40
C PRO A 36 7.37 -16.66 -11.27
N THR A 37 6.10 -16.93 -10.99
CA THR A 37 5.37 -16.29 -9.87
C THR A 37 5.81 -16.87 -8.54
N LEU A 38 5.95 -18.21 -8.43
CA LEU A 38 6.44 -18.85 -7.22
C LEU A 38 7.84 -18.36 -6.85
N LYS A 39 8.74 -18.21 -7.83
CA LYS A 39 10.06 -17.60 -7.62
C LYS A 39 9.96 -16.14 -7.13
N ARG A 40 9.18 -15.32 -7.80
CA ARG A 40 9.01 -13.89 -7.45
C ARG A 40 8.45 -13.68 -6.04
N LEU A 41 7.49 -14.51 -5.64
CA LEU A 41 6.91 -14.48 -4.31
C LEU A 41 7.82 -15.10 -3.23
N GLY A 42 8.95 -15.68 -3.62
CA GLY A 42 9.89 -16.32 -2.71
C GLY A 42 9.45 -17.70 -2.23
N PHE A 43 8.49 -18.34 -2.88
CA PHE A 43 8.15 -19.74 -2.61
C PHE A 43 9.21 -20.72 -3.12
N LEU A 44 9.97 -20.31 -4.14
CA LEU A 44 11.08 -21.08 -4.71
C LEU A 44 12.29 -20.14 -4.90
N PRO A 45 13.53 -20.65 -4.77
CA PRO A 45 14.74 -19.89 -5.08
C PRO A 45 14.73 -19.35 -6.52
N GLU A 46 15.43 -18.25 -6.77
CA GLU A 46 15.51 -17.66 -8.12
C GLU A 46 16.17 -18.61 -9.13
N ASP A 47 17.17 -19.36 -8.69
CA ASP A 47 17.92 -20.34 -9.46
C ASP A 47 17.26 -21.73 -9.54
N PHE A 48 16.07 -21.91 -8.92
CA PHE A 48 15.36 -23.16 -8.94
C PHE A 48 15.03 -23.61 -10.37
N ASP A 49 15.59 -24.75 -10.79
CA ASP A 49 15.35 -25.36 -12.10
C ASP A 49 14.13 -26.28 -12.07
N GLY A 50 12.97 -25.73 -12.44
CA GLY A 50 11.71 -26.48 -12.44
C GLY A 50 11.65 -27.63 -13.43
N SER A 51 12.58 -27.72 -14.39
CA SER A 51 12.63 -28.84 -15.36
C SER A 51 13.09 -30.17 -14.72
N LYS A 52 13.82 -30.06 -13.60
CA LYS A 52 14.38 -31.22 -12.87
C LYS A 52 13.44 -31.82 -11.83
N TYR A 53 12.27 -31.19 -11.62
CA TYR A 53 11.38 -31.52 -10.51
C TYR A 53 9.95 -31.72 -10.97
N THR A 54 9.25 -32.67 -10.36
CA THR A 54 7.79 -32.84 -10.53
C THR A 54 7.03 -31.80 -9.70
N SER A 55 5.74 -31.57 -10.01
CA SER A 55 4.87 -30.73 -9.21
C SER A 55 4.78 -31.18 -7.74
N GLN A 56 4.84 -32.48 -7.48
CA GLN A 56 4.87 -33.03 -6.13
C GLN A 56 6.15 -32.62 -5.39
N SER A 57 7.29 -32.64 -6.07
CA SER A 57 8.58 -32.22 -5.48
C SER A 57 8.58 -30.75 -5.10
N TRP A 58 7.94 -29.88 -5.90
CA TRP A 58 7.78 -28.45 -5.58
C TRP A 58 6.91 -28.24 -4.35
N THR A 59 5.78 -28.96 -4.29
CA THR A 59 4.89 -28.92 -3.13
C THR A 59 5.61 -29.37 -1.87
N ASN A 60 6.34 -30.46 -1.95
CA ASN A 60 7.12 -30.96 -0.81
C ASN A 60 8.18 -29.95 -0.37
N TYR A 61 8.89 -29.33 -1.32
CA TYR A 61 9.85 -28.27 -0.99
C TYR A 61 9.18 -27.08 -0.32
N ILE A 62 8.09 -26.53 -0.88
CA ILE A 62 7.36 -25.39 -0.33
C ILE A 62 6.85 -25.71 1.08
N ASN A 63 6.34 -26.91 1.31
CA ASN A 63 5.91 -27.34 2.64
C ASN A 63 7.09 -27.51 3.61
N SER A 64 8.23 -28.05 3.15
CA SER A 64 9.41 -28.24 3.99
C SER A 64 10.02 -26.92 4.50
N ILE A 65 9.84 -25.83 3.76
CA ILE A 65 10.25 -24.48 4.18
C ILE A 65 9.13 -23.71 4.89
N GLY A 66 8.02 -24.35 5.22
CA GLY A 66 6.90 -23.77 5.98
C GLY A 66 6.02 -22.79 5.20
N MET A 67 6.07 -22.77 3.87
CA MET A 67 5.33 -21.79 3.05
C MET A 67 4.04 -22.32 2.42
N GLY A 68 3.61 -23.53 2.74
CA GLY A 68 2.42 -24.15 2.15
C GLY A 68 1.15 -23.36 2.41
N LYS A 69 0.97 -22.84 3.62
CA LYS A 69 -0.20 -22.02 3.98
C LYS A 69 -0.23 -20.69 3.23
N ALA A 70 0.91 -20.02 3.06
CA ALA A 70 1.00 -18.79 2.27
C ALA A 70 0.64 -19.04 0.80
N LEU A 71 1.10 -20.14 0.23
CA LEU A 71 0.75 -20.56 -1.12
C LEU A 71 -0.76 -20.81 -1.23
N TYR A 72 -1.35 -21.51 -0.26
CA TYR A 72 -2.79 -21.78 -0.21
C TYR A 72 -3.62 -20.48 -0.22
N VAL A 73 -3.31 -19.54 0.66
CA VAL A 73 -3.99 -18.22 0.70
C VAL A 73 -3.85 -17.48 -0.62
N GLN A 74 -2.66 -17.48 -1.24
CA GLN A 74 -2.45 -16.86 -2.55
C GLN A 74 -3.32 -17.49 -3.63
N THR A 75 -3.41 -18.81 -3.63
CA THR A 75 -4.16 -19.57 -4.64
C THR A 75 -5.67 -19.34 -4.51
N LEU A 76 -6.19 -19.35 -3.29
CA LEU A 76 -7.62 -19.07 -3.04
C LEU A 76 -8.02 -17.63 -3.40
N ALA A 77 -7.15 -16.67 -3.17
CA ALA A 77 -7.42 -15.27 -3.46
C ALA A 77 -7.39 -14.95 -4.97
N GLU A 78 -6.67 -15.73 -5.77
CA GLU A 78 -6.46 -15.40 -7.19
C GLU A 78 -7.75 -15.27 -7.99
N PRO A 79 -8.73 -16.20 -7.95
CA PRO A 79 -10.00 -16.04 -8.67
C PRO A 79 -10.75 -14.78 -8.25
N ILE A 80 -10.70 -14.42 -6.97
CA ILE A 80 -11.37 -13.23 -6.42
C ILE A 80 -10.67 -11.96 -6.89
N ILE A 81 -9.33 -11.97 -6.94
CA ILE A 81 -8.56 -10.85 -7.49
C ILE A 81 -8.87 -10.66 -8.98
N GLN A 82 -9.07 -11.75 -9.73
CA GLN A 82 -9.47 -11.66 -11.14
C GLN A 82 -10.87 -11.08 -11.30
N GLN A 83 -11.79 -11.26 -10.34
CA GLN A 83 -13.11 -10.59 -10.38
C GLN A 83 -13.00 -9.07 -10.31
N LEU A 84 -12.00 -8.51 -9.61
CA LEU A 84 -11.75 -7.07 -9.59
C LEU A 84 -11.47 -6.49 -10.99
N ASN A 85 -11.05 -7.29 -11.96
CA ASN A 85 -10.84 -6.86 -13.35
C ASN A 85 -12.14 -6.48 -14.04
N HIS A 86 -13.27 -6.93 -13.53
CA HIS A 86 -14.62 -6.64 -14.04
C HIS A 86 -15.32 -5.55 -13.24
N GLU A 87 -14.67 -5.04 -12.19
CA GLU A 87 -15.20 -3.97 -11.35
C GLU A 87 -14.62 -2.62 -11.76
N ALA A 88 -15.42 -1.57 -11.56
CA ALA A 88 -15.01 -0.20 -11.82
C ALA A 88 -15.57 0.77 -10.77
N ILE A 89 -14.82 1.84 -10.52
CA ILE A 89 -15.30 3.01 -9.78
C ILE A 89 -15.74 4.06 -10.80
N ILE A 90 -16.95 4.56 -10.69
CA ILE A 90 -17.43 5.63 -11.56
C ILE A 90 -16.99 6.98 -11.01
N LEU A 91 -16.32 7.76 -11.84
CA LEU A 91 -15.84 9.08 -11.56
C LEU A 91 -16.68 10.13 -12.30
N ASP A 92 -17.23 11.11 -11.58
CA ASP A 92 -17.74 12.36 -12.17
C ASP A 92 -16.54 13.20 -12.64
N TYR A 93 -16.29 13.18 -13.94
CA TYR A 93 -15.12 13.89 -14.49
C TYR A 93 -15.26 15.41 -14.41
N LYS A 94 -16.48 15.98 -14.53
CA LYS A 94 -16.68 17.44 -14.42
C LYS A 94 -16.31 17.93 -13.03
N LYS A 95 -16.75 17.20 -12.00
CA LYS A 95 -16.37 17.47 -10.61
C LYS A 95 -14.86 17.29 -10.41
N TRP A 96 -14.27 16.23 -10.94
CA TRP A 96 -12.82 16.00 -10.89
C TRP A 96 -12.02 17.11 -11.58
N ALA A 97 -12.44 17.57 -12.76
CA ALA A 97 -11.77 18.66 -13.45
C ALA A 97 -11.76 19.94 -12.61
N THR A 98 -12.82 20.18 -11.83
CA THR A 98 -13.00 21.39 -11.01
C THR A 98 -12.22 21.30 -9.70
N ILE A 99 -12.39 20.22 -8.91
CA ILE A 99 -11.84 20.17 -7.54
C ILE A 99 -10.46 19.51 -7.45
N GLY A 100 -10.09 18.70 -8.45
CA GLY A 100 -8.79 18.03 -8.52
C GLY A 100 -7.84 18.70 -9.50
N MET A 101 -8.22 18.74 -10.79
CA MET A 101 -7.33 19.21 -11.85
C MET A 101 -7.08 20.72 -11.81
N LYS A 102 -8.12 21.52 -11.66
CA LYS A 102 -8.01 23.00 -11.64
C LYS A 102 -7.07 23.53 -10.54
N PRO A 103 -7.11 23.06 -9.29
CA PRO A 103 -6.12 23.43 -8.27
C PRO A 103 -4.68 23.11 -8.66
N TRP A 104 -4.42 21.96 -9.31
CA TRP A 104 -3.08 21.60 -9.75
C TRP A 104 -2.60 22.49 -10.90
N LEU A 105 -3.48 22.82 -11.84
CA LEU A 105 -3.18 23.77 -12.92
C LEU A 105 -2.85 25.16 -12.35
N ASN A 106 -3.63 25.66 -11.39
CA ASN A 106 -3.36 26.94 -10.72
C ASN A 106 -2.04 26.90 -9.94
N ALA A 107 -1.80 25.82 -9.19
CA ALA A 107 -0.53 25.65 -8.46
C ALA A 107 0.67 25.60 -9.41
N ARG A 108 0.54 24.90 -10.55
CA ARG A 108 1.57 24.87 -11.59
C ARG A 108 1.86 26.27 -12.13
N GLN A 109 0.83 27.04 -12.43
CA GLN A 109 0.98 28.41 -12.91
C GLN A 109 1.68 29.31 -11.89
N LEU A 110 1.34 29.19 -10.61
CA LEU A 110 2.00 29.92 -9.52
C LEU A 110 3.48 29.54 -9.39
N VAL A 111 3.81 28.26 -9.46
CA VAL A 111 5.21 27.79 -9.43
C VAL A 111 5.96 28.32 -10.63
N LEU A 112 5.35 28.30 -11.81
CA LEU A 112 5.93 28.83 -13.04
C LEU A 112 6.23 30.34 -12.92
N SER A 113 5.30 31.14 -12.40
CA SER A 113 5.52 32.57 -12.15
C SER A 113 6.71 32.82 -11.21
N LYS A 114 6.85 32.01 -10.14
CA LYS A 114 8.03 32.10 -9.25
C LYS A 114 9.34 31.73 -9.94
N ILE A 115 9.32 30.77 -10.86
CA ILE A 115 10.49 30.43 -11.69
C ILE A 115 10.84 31.59 -12.61
N GLN A 116 9.85 32.19 -13.26
CA GLN A 116 10.03 33.36 -14.15
C GLN A 116 10.62 34.54 -13.39
N GLU A 117 10.08 34.87 -12.23
CA GLU A 117 10.59 35.93 -11.35
C GLU A 117 12.04 35.65 -10.93
N HIS A 118 12.35 34.44 -10.47
CA HIS A 118 13.69 34.03 -10.06
C HIS A 118 14.73 34.14 -11.21
N LEU A 119 14.32 33.76 -12.42
CA LEU A 119 15.17 33.80 -13.61
C LEU A 119 15.15 35.17 -14.32
N GLY A 120 14.18 36.05 -14.05
CA GLY A 120 14.00 37.34 -14.70
C GLY A 120 13.59 37.19 -16.18
N ILE A 121 12.68 36.28 -16.48
CA ILE A 121 12.27 35.96 -17.86
C ILE A 121 10.75 35.86 -18.01
N GLY A 122 10.25 36.13 -19.22
CA GLY A 122 8.93 35.73 -19.68
C GLY A 122 9.04 34.45 -20.51
N MET A 123 8.27 33.44 -20.19
CA MET A 123 8.24 32.20 -20.98
C MET A 123 6.92 32.08 -21.73
N TYR A 124 6.98 31.93 -23.06
CA TYR A 124 5.80 31.98 -23.92
C TYR A 124 5.78 30.85 -24.95
N SER A 125 6.64 29.82 -24.82
CA SER A 125 6.78 28.82 -25.88
C SER A 125 6.53 27.40 -25.42
N ALA A 126 6.31 26.51 -26.41
CA ALA A 126 6.22 25.05 -26.22
C ALA A 126 7.49 24.41 -25.64
N ARG A 127 8.62 25.15 -25.60
CA ARG A 127 9.91 24.70 -25.05
C ARG A 127 10.20 25.29 -23.67
N GLU A 128 9.18 25.37 -22.83
CA GLU A 128 9.29 25.93 -21.48
C GLU A 128 10.45 25.34 -20.66
N ASP A 129 10.61 24.03 -20.66
CA ASP A 129 11.67 23.34 -19.91
C ASP A 129 13.07 23.68 -20.43
N ASP A 130 13.27 23.75 -21.75
CA ASP A 130 14.55 24.12 -22.38
C ASP A 130 14.92 25.59 -22.05
N GLN A 131 13.95 26.49 -22.06
CA GLN A 131 14.16 27.89 -21.71
C GLN A 131 14.57 28.06 -20.25
N ILE A 132 13.93 27.32 -19.34
CA ILE A 132 14.27 27.31 -17.90
C ILE A 132 15.72 26.89 -17.71
N VAL A 133 16.14 25.78 -18.33
CA VAL A 133 17.50 25.23 -18.20
C VAL A 133 18.54 26.23 -18.74
N GLU A 134 18.29 26.83 -19.92
CA GLU A 134 19.19 27.79 -20.52
C GLU A 134 19.36 29.06 -19.68
N HIS A 135 18.27 29.63 -19.14
CA HIS A 135 18.34 30.83 -18.29
C HIS A 135 18.93 30.54 -16.91
N ALA A 136 18.67 29.38 -16.34
CA ALA A 136 19.32 28.94 -15.10
C ALA A 136 20.86 28.86 -15.31
N ARG A 137 21.29 28.31 -16.44
CA ARG A 137 22.70 28.24 -16.81
C ARG A 137 23.35 29.64 -16.94
N ARG A 138 22.65 30.60 -17.55
CA ARG A 138 23.12 32.00 -17.66
C ARG A 138 23.25 32.67 -16.28
N LYS A 139 22.49 32.24 -15.31
CA LYS A 139 22.58 32.70 -13.90
C LYS A 139 23.56 31.86 -13.05
N GLY A 140 24.40 31.04 -13.67
CA GLY A 140 25.41 30.23 -12.97
C GLY A 140 24.88 28.98 -12.30
N VAL A 141 23.59 28.61 -12.49
CA VAL A 141 23.02 27.38 -11.96
C VAL A 141 23.04 26.31 -13.04
N ARG A 142 23.91 25.32 -12.89
CA ARG A 142 24.01 24.20 -13.84
C ARG A 142 22.90 23.18 -13.55
N ILE A 143 21.98 23.02 -14.50
CA ILE A 143 20.91 22.02 -14.46
C ILE A 143 21.11 21.08 -15.66
N PRO A 144 21.82 19.96 -15.50
CA PRO A 144 22.11 19.03 -16.60
C PRO A 144 20.89 18.23 -17.04
N SER A 145 19.88 18.09 -16.16
CA SER A 145 18.67 17.31 -16.45
C SER A 145 17.50 17.77 -15.59
N LEU A 146 16.32 17.86 -16.20
CA LEU A 146 15.05 17.98 -15.48
C LEU A 146 14.46 16.59 -15.13
N ASN A 147 15.31 15.56 -15.08
CA ASN A 147 14.92 14.27 -14.57
C ASN A 147 14.50 14.36 -13.10
N PHE A 148 13.41 13.68 -12.76
CA PHE A 148 12.82 13.75 -11.42
C PHE A 148 13.79 13.30 -10.32
N GLN A 149 14.55 12.23 -10.56
CA GLN A 149 15.52 11.71 -9.60
C GLN A 149 16.66 12.72 -9.37
N TRP A 150 17.21 13.30 -10.42
CA TRP A 150 18.24 14.31 -10.32
C TRP A 150 17.75 15.54 -9.52
N LEU A 151 16.55 16.02 -9.78
CA LEU A 151 15.96 17.15 -9.07
C LEU A 151 15.75 16.84 -7.57
N ILE A 152 15.40 15.58 -7.20
CA ILE A 152 15.29 15.17 -5.81
C ILE A 152 16.65 15.21 -5.12
N GLU A 153 17.68 14.67 -5.75
CA GLU A 153 19.04 14.58 -5.18
C GLU A 153 19.62 15.97 -4.93
N HIS A 154 19.44 16.90 -5.87
CA HIS A 154 20.01 18.25 -5.87
C HIS A 154 19.06 19.34 -5.36
N ARG A 155 17.94 18.98 -4.76
CA ARG A 155 16.87 19.93 -4.35
C ARG A 155 17.33 21.02 -3.35
N ASN A 156 18.47 20.83 -2.69
CA ASN A 156 19.01 21.79 -1.72
C ASN A 156 20.16 22.64 -2.29
N ASP A 157 20.63 22.37 -3.52
CA ASP A 157 21.78 23.06 -4.08
C ASP A 157 21.47 24.50 -4.50
N ALA A 158 20.22 24.73 -4.94
CA ALA A 158 19.74 26.08 -5.24
C ALA A 158 18.21 26.19 -5.11
N PRO A 159 17.67 27.37 -4.72
CA PRO A 159 16.21 27.57 -4.57
C PRO A 159 15.41 27.23 -5.84
N ILE A 160 15.97 27.52 -7.02
CA ILE A 160 15.33 27.22 -8.31
C ILE A 160 15.09 25.73 -8.50
N ILE A 161 15.98 24.85 -8.00
CA ILE A 161 15.83 23.40 -8.14
C ILE A 161 14.61 22.90 -7.36
N LYS A 162 14.30 23.49 -6.20
CA LYS A 162 13.06 23.18 -5.46
C LYS A 162 11.81 23.55 -6.26
N LEU A 163 11.82 24.70 -6.90
CA LEU A 163 10.69 25.15 -7.75
C LEU A 163 10.52 24.24 -8.95
N LEU A 164 11.62 23.83 -9.58
CA LEU A 164 11.61 22.88 -10.71
C LEU A 164 11.08 21.50 -10.29
N LEU A 165 11.46 21.01 -9.12
CA LEU A 165 10.93 19.77 -8.58
C LEU A 165 9.41 19.87 -8.31
N GLN A 166 8.94 21.00 -7.77
CA GLN A 166 7.51 21.25 -7.57
C GLN A 166 6.75 21.28 -8.91
N LYS A 167 7.28 22.01 -9.90
CA LYS A 167 6.72 22.05 -11.25
C LYS A 167 6.63 20.66 -11.86
N LYS A 168 7.73 19.90 -11.82
CA LYS A 168 7.79 18.54 -12.38
C LYS A 168 6.78 17.60 -11.73
N ASN A 169 6.61 17.67 -10.41
CA ASN A 169 5.58 16.91 -9.69
C ASN A 169 4.16 17.24 -10.19
N LEU A 170 3.87 18.52 -10.39
CA LEU A 170 2.56 18.97 -10.89
C LEU A 170 2.36 18.57 -12.35
N ASP A 171 3.38 18.73 -13.21
CA ASP A 171 3.33 18.32 -14.62
C ASP A 171 3.04 16.82 -14.74
N MET A 172 3.71 15.97 -13.94
CA MET A 172 3.47 14.52 -13.94
C MET A 172 2.05 14.17 -13.50
N LYS A 173 1.54 14.79 -12.44
CA LYS A 173 0.15 14.58 -11.98
C LYS A 173 -0.85 15.02 -13.05
N ILE A 174 -0.71 16.22 -13.58
CA ILE A 174 -1.59 16.77 -14.60
C ILE A 174 -1.58 15.88 -15.83
N PHE A 175 -0.39 15.48 -16.34
CA PHE A 175 -0.25 14.62 -17.50
C PHE A 175 -0.90 13.25 -17.29
N GLN A 176 -0.69 12.64 -16.12
CA GLN A 176 -1.26 11.32 -15.81
C GLN A 176 -2.79 11.36 -15.81
N TRP A 177 -3.38 12.35 -15.16
CA TRP A 177 -4.81 12.36 -14.86
C TRP A 177 -5.66 13.14 -15.87
N SER A 178 -5.07 14.03 -16.70
CA SER A 178 -5.77 14.70 -17.81
C SER A 178 -6.23 13.72 -18.88
N LYS A 179 -5.54 12.60 -19.04
CA LYS A 179 -5.90 11.56 -20.03
C LYS A 179 -7.29 10.96 -19.81
N LEU A 180 -7.80 11.01 -18.58
CA LEU A 180 -9.14 10.52 -18.24
C LEU A 180 -10.25 11.23 -19.05
N SER A 181 -10.02 12.48 -19.49
CA SER A 181 -10.97 13.21 -20.32
C SER A 181 -11.37 12.47 -21.61
N LYS A 182 -10.48 11.62 -22.11
CA LYS A 182 -10.70 10.85 -23.36
C LYS A 182 -11.65 9.66 -23.20
N PHE A 183 -11.93 9.27 -21.96
CA PHE A 183 -12.71 8.08 -21.61
C PHE A 183 -14.09 8.42 -21.04
N GLN A 184 -14.52 9.68 -21.13
CA GLN A 184 -15.83 10.10 -20.67
C GLN A 184 -16.94 9.49 -21.53
N ASN A 185 -17.99 9.01 -20.85
CA ASN A 185 -19.25 8.67 -21.48
C ASN A 185 -20.06 9.96 -21.79
N ARG A 186 -21.30 9.81 -22.32
CA ARG A 186 -22.17 10.93 -22.66
C ARG A 186 -22.58 11.78 -21.43
N ASP A 187 -22.60 11.17 -20.26
CA ASP A 187 -22.98 11.82 -18.99
C ASP A 187 -21.81 12.53 -18.31
N GLY A 188 -20.60 12.46 -18.89
CA GLY A 188 -19.39 13.03 -18.34
C GLY A 188 -18.75 12.19 -17.25
N GLU A 189 -19.05 10.90 -17.21
CA GLU A 189 -18.50 9.93 -16.27
C GLU A 189 -17.35 9.14 -16.89
N VAL A 190 -16.42 8.71 -16.04
CA VAL A 190 -15.30 7.82 -16.41
C VAL A 190 -15.33 6.60 -15.53
N SER A 191 -15.30 5.41 -16.15
CA SER A 191 -15.12 4.14 -15.45
C SER A 191 -13.64 3.92 -15.15
N LEU A 192 -13.27 3.94 -13.87
CA LEU A 192 -11.92 3.66 -13.40
C LEU A 192 -11.80 2.17 -13.10
N SER A 193 -11.00 1.46 -13.89
CA SER A 193 -10.69 0.04 -13.69
C SER A 193 -9.22 -0.23 -13.95
N GLY A 194 -8.69 -1.29 -13.38
CA GLY A 194 -7.31 -1.72 -13.57
C GLY A 194 -7.21 -3.22 -13.86
N ALA A 195 -6.10 -3.65 -14.44
CA ALA A 195 -5.78 -5.07 -14.54
C ALA A 195 -5.10 -5.52 -13.24
N TRP A 196 -5.86 -6.13 -12.37
CA TRP A 196 -5.43 -6.52 -11.03
C TRP A 196 -4.54 -7.75 -11.04
N ASN A 197 -3.58 -7.75 -10.11
CA ASN A 197 -2.66 -8.84 -9.90
C ASN A 197 -2.28 -8.90 -8.41
N GLY A 198 -2.45 -10.07 -7.79
CA GLY A 198 -2.20 -10.27 -6.37
C GLY A 198 -0.77 -10.73 -6.04
N TYR A 199 0.10 -10.91 -7.02
CA TYR A 199 1.40 -11.54 -6.84
C TYR A 199 2.55 -10.91 -7.65
N SER A 200 2.36 -9.72 -8.22
CA SER A 200 3.44 -9.08 -8.99
C SER A 200 4.46 -8.35 -8.12
N SER A 201 4.15 -8.06 -6.87
CA SER A 201 5.09 -7.46 -5.91
C SER A 201 5.77 -8.54 -5.06
N TYR A 202 7.00 -8.28 -4.60
CA TYR A 202 7.73 -9.19 -3.69
C TYR A 202 7.02 -9.37 -2.34
N SER A 203 6.31 -8.37 -1.86
CA SER A 203 5.49 -8.47 -0.66
C SER A 203 4.15 -9.18 -0.87
N GLY A 204 3.80 -9.51 -2.11
CA GLY A 204 2.49 -10.08 -2.47
C GLY A 204 1.35 -9.08 -2.40
N ARG A 205 1.60 -7.78 -2.26
CA ARG A 205 0.54 -6.75 -2.28
C ARG A 205 -0.20 -6.73 -3.60
N PHE A 206 -1.46 -6.36 -3.56
CA PHE A 206 -2.27 -6.10 -4.74
C PHE A 206 -1.64 -5.00 -5.59
N THR A 207 -1.60 -5.22 -6.88
CA THR A 207 -1.15 -4.23 -7.86
C THR A 207 -2.16 -4.16 -8.99
N ALA A 208 -2.28 -3.00 -9.61
CA ALA A 208 -3.11 -2.83 -10.81
C ALA A 208 -2.27 -2.23 -11.93
N ARG A 209 -2.37 -2.79 -13.13
CA ARG A 209 -1.78 -2.26 -14.37
C ARG A 209 -2.84 -1.47 -15.14
N ASN A 210 -2.44 -0.79 -16.21
CA ASN A 210 -3.23 0.11 -17.05
C ASN A 210 -3.61 1.40 -16.32
N LEU A 211 -4.40 1.30 -15.24
CA LEU A 211 -4.62 2.38 -14.30
C LEU A 211 -4.13 1.97 -12.92
N ALA A 212 -3.34 2.84 -12.28
CA ALA A 212 -2.80 2.58 -10.95
C ALA A 212 -3.90 2.77 -9.87
N MET A 213 -4.82 1.82 -9.79
CA MET A 213 -6.01 1.87 -8.92
C MET A 213 -5.65 2.05 -7.43
N ALA A 214 -4.50 1.53 -7.00
CA ALA A 214 -4.01 1.72 -5.63
C ALA A 214 -3.34 3.10 -5.40
N ALA A 215 -3.17 3.91 -6.45
CA ALA A 215 -2.51 5.23 -6.38
C ALA A 215 -3.41 6.36 -6.89
N LEU A 216 -4.72 6.17 -6.88
CA LEU A 216 -5.68 7.21 -7.23
C LEU A 216 -5.54 8.40 -6.26
N PRO A 217 -5.53 9.66 -6.76
CA PRO A 217 -5.45 10.84 -5.91
C PRO A 217 -6.55 10.86 -4.84
N LYS A 218 -6.21 11.25 -3.61
CA LYS A 218 -7.20 11.31 -2.53
C LYS A 218 -8.36 12.27 -2.85
N GLU A 219 -8.06 13.36 -3.53
CA GLU A 219 -9.03 14.37 -3.96
C GLU A 219 -10.05 13.78 -4.94
N MET A 220 -9.66 12.75 -5.72
CA MET A 220 -10.54 12.08 -6.66
C MET A 220 -11.68 11.32 -5.97
N ARG A 221 -11.47 10.86 -4.74
CA ARG A 221 -12.48 10.11 -3.96
C ARG A 221 -13.77 10.90 -3.72
N GLN A 222 -13.68 12.23 -3.64
CA GLN A 222 -14.85 13.11 -3.51
C GLN A 222 -15.67 13.21 -4.80
N CYS A 223 -15.10 12.77 -5.92
CA CYS A 223 -15.72 12.81 -7.23
C CYS A 223 -16.32 11.45 -7.65
N TYR A 224 -16.26 10.45 -6.78
CA TYR A 224 -16.89 9.17 -7.07
C TYR A 224 -18.40 9.31 -7.07
N ARG A 225 -19.06 8.58 -7.97
CA ARG A 225 -20.49 8.54 -8.13
C ARG A 225 -20.96 7.09 -8.15
N ALA A 226 -21.43 6.61 -7.00
CA ALA A 226 -21.87 5.22 -6.89
C ALA A 226 -23.14 5.00 -7.72
N PRO A 227 -23.20 3.94 -8.54
CA PRO A 227 -24.43 3.58 -9.24
C PRO A 227 -25.48 3.08 -8.24
N ARG A 228 -26.75 3.03 -8.69
CA ARG A 228 -27.80 2.38 -7.90
C ARG A 228 -27.51 0.90 -7.73
N VAL A 229 -27.71 0.40 -6.52
CA VAL A 229 -27.54 -1.02 -6.17
C VAL A 229 -28.93 -1.57 -5.85
N ARG A 230 -29.35 -2.59 -6.59
CA ARG A 230 -30.71 -3.19 -6.42
C ARG A 230 -31.84 -2.16 -6.39
N GLY A 231 -31.74 -1.12 -7.25
CA GLY A 231 -32.72 -0.06 -7.33
C GLY A 231 -32.65 1.03 -6.24
N LYS A 232 -31.83 0.85 -5.20
CA LYS A 232 -31.62 1.80 -4.10
C LYS A 232 -30.39 2.70 -4.38
N PRO A 233 -30.26 3.86 -3.71
CA PRO A 233 -29.03 4.67 -3.77
C PRO A 233 -27.81 3.86 -3.34
N GLY A 234 -26.80 3.79 -4.21
CA GLY A 234 -25.54 3.13 -3.91
C GLY A 234 -24.52 4.06 -3.30
N VAL A 235 -23.56 3.50 -2.56
CA VAL A 235 -22.40 4.21 -2.01
C VAL A 235 -21.12 3.43 -2.27
N TYR A 236 -20.01 4.14 -2.46
CA TYR A 236 -18.70 3.55 -2.29
C TYR A 236 -18.28 3.71 -0.84
N LEU A 237 -18.12 2.60 -0.14
CA LEU A 237 -17.71 2.53 1.25
C LEU A 237 -16.23 2.15 1.33
N SER A 238 -15.40 3.05 1.84
CA SER A 238 -14.01 2.80 2.18
C SER A 238 -13.93 2.24 3.59
N LEU A 239 -13.22 1.14 3.76
CA LEU A 239 -12.96 0.47 5.03
C LEU A 239 -11.45 0.24 5.16
N ASP A 240 -10.79 1.14 5.89
CA ASP A 240 -9.34 1.15 6.14
C ASP A 240 -9.03 0.39 7.45
N ALA A 241 -8.11 -0.57 7.38
CA ALA A 241 -7.68 -1.32 8.56
C ALA A 241 -6.66 -0.52 9.38
N ASN A 242 -7.14 0.13 10.41
CA ASN A 242 -6.38 1.07 11.23
C ASN A 242 -5.13 0.45 11.85
N GLN A 243 -3.95 0.92 11.44
CA GLN A 243 -2.64 0.51 11.95
C GLN A 243 -2.41 -1.02 11.85
N ILE A 244 -2.92 -1.68 10.82
CA ILE A 244 -2.90 -3.13 10.71
C ILE A 244 -1.48 -3.72 10.77
N GLU A 245 -0.49 -3.08 10.16
CA GLU A 245 0.91 -3.52 10.22
C GLU A 245 1.45 -3.50 11.66
N LEU A 246 1.13 -2.46 12.43
CA LEU A 246 1.54 -2.38 13.84
C LEU A 246 0.78 -3.38 14.71
N ARG A 247 -0.51 -3.63 14.44
CA ARG A 247 -1.31 -4.66 15.12
C ARG A 247 -0.76 -6.06 14.85
N LEU A 248 -0.40 -6.36 13.59
CA LEU A 248 0.22 -7.64 13.23
C LEU A 248 1.56 -7.84 13.94
N LEU A 249 2.42 -6.82 13.96
CA LEU A 249 3.68 -6.86 14.70
C LEU A 249 3.45 -7.06 16.20
N ALA A 250 2.46 -6.38 16.79
CA ALA A 250 2.12 -6.54 18.20
C ALA A 250 1.64 -7.97 18.52
N GLY A 251 0.81 -8.55 17.64
CA GLY A 251 0.36 -9.93 17.77
C GLY A 251 1.50 -10.93 17.63
N ALA A 252 2.35 -10.77 16.62
CA ALA A 252 3.50 -11.61 16.37
C ALA A 252 4.53 -11.57 17.53
N ALA A 253 4.79 -10.38 18.05
CA ALA A 253 5.70 -10.17 19.18
C ALA A 253 5.08 -10.55 20.53
N GLN A 254 3.78 -10.88 20.58
CA GLN A 254 3.04 -11.03 21.85
C GLN A 254 3.23 -9.81 22.77
N ALA A 255 3.24 -8.61 22.20
CA ALA A 255 3.49 -7.37 22.90
C ALA A 255 2.26 -6.95 23.72
N THR A 256 2.09 -7.57 24.91
CA THR A 256 0.90 -7.48 25.74
C THR A 256 0.47 -6.05 26.04
N ARG A 257 1.42 -5.15 26.31
CA ARG A 257 1.14 -3.73 26.55
C ARG A 257 0.51 -3.07 25.34
N LEU A 258 1.11 -3.28 24.15
CA LEU A 258 0.64 -2.68 22.91
C LEU A 258 -0.73 -3.25 22.49
N LEU A 259 -0.90 -4.56 22.63
CA LEU A 259 -2.20 -5.23 22.40
C LEU A 259 -3.27 -4.70 23.35
N GLY A 260 -2.96 -4.53 24.64
CA GLY A 260 -3.88 -3.93 25.62
C GLY A 260 -4.24 -2.48 25.28
N GLN A 261 -3.30 -1.69 24.79
CA GLN A 261 -3.57 -0.33 24.33
C GLN A 261 -4.53 -0.31 23.13
N PHE A 262 -4.34 -1.19 22.14
CA PHE A 262 -5.29 -1.35 21.03
C PHE A 262 -6.66 -1.78 21.51
N GLN A 263 -6.73 -2.74 22.45
CA GLN A 263 -8.00 -3.20 23.02
C GLN A 263 -8.78 -2.07 23.71
N ASN A 264 -8.08 -1.18 24.38
CA ASN A 264 -8.65 -0.01 25.07
C ASN A 264 -8.85 1.21 24.15
N GLY A 265 -8.62 1.07 22.83
CA GLY A 265 -8.82 2.15 21.87
C GLY A 265 -7.83 3.31 22.00
N ILE A 266 -6.69 3.10 22.63
CA ILE A 266 -5.67 4.15 22.81
C ILE A 266 -5.02 4.48 21.47
N ASP A 267 -4.88 5.76 21.17
CA ASP A 267 -4.12 6.24 20.01
C ASP A 267 -2.62 6.08 20.26
N ILE A 268 -2.05 5.01 19.72
CA ILE A 268 -0.64 4.64 19.93
C ILE A 268 0.31 5.76 19.51
N HIS A 269 0.00 6.45 18.41
CA HIS A 269 0.86 7.53 17.94
C HIS A 269 0.80 8.75 18.85
N LYS A 270 -0.39 9.08 19.34
CA LYS A 270 -0.58 10.17 20.31
C LYS A 270 0.08 9.84 21.64
N TYR A 271 -0.10 8.63 22.14
CA TYR A 271 0.55 8.12 23.35
C TYR A 271 2.09 8.15 23.23
N PHE A 272 2.64 7.62 22.13
CA PHE A 272 4.10 7.65 21.89
C PHE A 272 4.63 9.08 21.85
N THR A 273 3.93 9.96 21.13
CA THR A 273 4.33 11.38 20.98
C THR A 273 4.32 12.12 22.31
N SER A 274 3.31 11.91 23.14
CA SER A 274 3.22 12.45 24.49
C SER A 274 4.48 12.12 25.31
N ARG A 275 4.91 10.85 25.28
CA ARG A 275 6.15 10.42 25.97
C ARG A 275 7.41 10.98 25.34
N LEU A 276 7.45 11.07 24.01
CA LEU A 276 8.59 11.60 23.26
C LEU A 276 8.84 13.10 23.55
N LEU A 277 7.75 13.86 23.69
CA LEU A 277 7.82 15.31 23.92
C LEU A 277 7.74 15.68 25.42
N GLY A 278 7.36 14.76 26.30
CA GLY A 278 7.16 15.02 27.73
C GLY A 278 5.93 15.88 28.03
N ILE A 279 4.89 15.79 27.23
CA ILE A 279 3.63 16.55 27.38
C ILE A 279 2.44 15.61 27.61
N PRO A 280 1.34 16.06 28.25
CA PRO A 280 0.12 15.27 28.39
C PRO A 280 -0.48 14.87 27.01
N GLU A 281 -1.06 13.67 26.91
CA GLU A 281 -1.66 13.20 25.65
C GLU A 281 -2.73 14.16 25.08
N ARG A 282 -3.53 14.78 25.96
CA ARG A 282 -4.56 15.77 25.57
C ARG A 282 -3.99 17.00 24.85
N GLU A 283 -2.73 17.35 25.12
CA GLU A 283 -2.04 18.50 24.55
C GLU A 283 -1.32 18.18 23.23
N VAL A 284 -1.19 16.90 22.88
CA VAL A 284 -0.57 16.50 21.61
C VAL A 284 -1.43 16.93 20.44
N THR A 285 -0.89 17.83 19.64
CA THR A 285 -1.52 18.32 18.40
C THR A 285 -1.46 17.29 17.26
N ASP A 286 -2.27 17.45 16.21
CA ASP A 286 -2.22 16.60 15.03
C ASP A 286 -0.87 16.62 14.30
N THR A 287 -0.17 17.77 14.34
CA THR A 287 1.16 17.89 13.73
C THR A 287 2.20 17.07 14.51
N GLU A 288 2.16 17.14 15.82
CA GLU A 288 3.03 16.35 16.70
C GLU A 288 2.71 14.85 16.61
N ARG A 289 1.42 14.50 16.60
CA ARG A 289 0.98 13.11 16.36
C ARG A 289 1.50 12.55 15.03
N LYS A 290 1.52 13.35 13.96
CA LYS A 290 2.09 12.97 12.66
C LYS A 290 3.61 12.75 12.74
N LEU A 291 4.33 13.55 13.54
CA LEU A 291 5.75 13.31 13.81
C LEU A 291 5.94 11.95 14.48
N GLY A 292 5.23 11.68 15.58
CA GLY A 292 5.30 10.38 16.28
C GLY A 292 4.99 9.21 15.37
N LYS A 293 3.92 9.30 14.59
CA LYS A 293 3.59 8.30 13.56
C LYS A 293 4.76 8.07 12.60
N SER A 294 5.35 9.14 12.08
CA SER A 294 6.46 9.05 11.12
C SER A 294 7.70 8.40 11.74
N LEU A 295 8.00 8.69 13.01
CA LEU A 295 9.14 8.11 13.73
C LEU A 295 8.93 6.63 14.04
N VAL A 296 7.74 6.24 14.54
CA VAL A 296 7.40 4.83 14.80
C VAL A 296 7.55 4.00 13.54
N TYR A 297 6.91 4.40 12.44
CA TYR A 297 7.01 3.64 11.19
C TYR A 297 8.41 3.69 10.57
N ALA A 298 9.09 4.84 10.60
CA ALA A 298 10.47 4.92 10.10
C ALA A 298 11.37 3.94 10.84
N PHE A 299 11.22 3.84 12.16
CA PHE A 299 11.98 2.92 12.98
C PHE A 299 11.63 1.45 12.67
N LEU A 300 10.34 1.10 12.69
CA LEU A 300 9.86 -0.25 12.35
C LEU A 300 10.34 -0.71 10.96
N TYR A 301 10.49 0.24 10.05
CA TYR A 301 10.97 -0.02 8.70
C TYR A 301 12.48 0.13 8.53
N GLY A 302 13.24 0.06 9.63
CA GLY A 302 14.69 -0.01 9.60
C GLY A 302 15.38 1.30 9.25
N ALA A 303 14.75 2.44 9.49
CA ALA A 303 15.43 3.71 9.35
C ALA A 303 16.58 3.82 10.36
N GLY A 304 17.79 3.99 9.85
CA GLY A 304 18.95 4.28 10.67
C GLY A 304 18.88 5.66 11.34
N LYS A 305 19.74 5.89 12.34
CA LYS A 305 19.81 7.13 13.13
C LYS A 305 19.77 8.39 12.28
N SER A 306 20.58 8.47 11.22
CA SER A 306 20.63 9.65 10.32
C SER A 306 19.27 10.00 9.68
N LYS A 307 18.44 9.01 9.38
CA LYS A 307 17.10 9.25 8.81
C LYS A 307 16.12 9.72 9.89
N LEU A 308 16.21 9.15 11.09
CA LEU A 308 15.39 9.59 12.24
C LEU A 308 15.75 11.01 12.63
N ASP A 309 17.04 11.35 12.73
CA ASP A 309 17.51 12.71 13.04
C ASP A 309 17.00 13.73 12.00
N LYS A 310 17.01 13.38 10.71
CA LYS A 310 16.43 14.23 9.66
C LYS A 310 14.94 14.47 9.84
N ILE A 311 14.17 13.46 10.29
CA ILE A 311 12.73 13.62 10.55
C ILE A 311 12.52 14.58 11.72
N ILE A 312 13.29 14.42 12.81
CA ILE A 312 13.22 15.26 14.01
C ILE A 312 13.61 16.70 13.67
N THR A 313 14.76 16.90 13.02
CA THR A 313 15.24 18.24 12.64
C THR A 313 14.24 19.00 11.77
N LYS A 314 13.58 18.29 10.82
CA LYS A 314 12.56 18.91 9.98
C LYS A 314 11.30 19.30 10.72
N SER A 315 10.98 18.63 11.83
CA SER A 315 9.80 18.94 12.62
C SER A 315 9.97 20.21 13.45
N ASN A 316 11.20 20.63 13.67
CA ASN A 316 11.58 21.74 14.59
C ASN A 316 11.07 21.53 16.03
N MET A 317 10.82 20.29 16.44
CA MET A 317 10.30 19.94 17.76
C MET A 317 11.41 19.45 18.66
N ARG A 318 11.34 19.84 19.93
CA ARG A 318 12.28 19.37 20.96
C ARG A 318 11.78 18.05 21.52
N ILE A 319 12.55 16.98 21.35
CA ILE A 319 12.31 15.69 21.98
C ILE A 319 13.11 15.58 23.28
N ILE A 320 12.58 14.86 24.26
CA ILE A 320 13.23 14.64 25.56
C ILE A 320 13.98 13.31 25.65
N GLN A 321 13.71 12.39 24.73
CA GLN A 321 14.31 11.06 24.68
C GLN A 321 14.50 10.59 23.24
N ALA A 322 15.50 9.76 22.97
CA ALA A 322 15.67 9.15 21.65
C ALA A 322 14.49 8.23 21.30
N PRO A 323 13.92 8.32 20.08
CA PRO A 323 12.76 7.51 19.69
C PRO A 323 12.97 6.01 19.80
N SER A 324 14.20 5.53 19.51
CA SER A 324 14.56 4.11 19.62
C SER A 324 14.54 3.62 21.06
N GLU A 325 15.12 4.39 21.99
CA GLU A 325 15.13 4.08 23.41
C GLU A 325 13.71 4.06 23.99
N LEU A 326 12.91 5.07 23.62
CA LEU A 326 11.51 5.13 24.03
C LEU A 326 10.71 3.92 23.54
N LEU A 327 10.86 3.53 22.28
CA LEU A 327 10.20 2.35 21.72
C LEU A 327 10.62 1.06 22.44
N THR A 328 11.91 0.90 22.71
CA THR A 328 12.43 -0.26 23.47
C THR A 328 11.87 -0.31 24.89
N THR A 329 11.78 0.85 25.56
CA THR A 329 11.20 0.94 26.90
C THR A 329 9.70 0.65 26.92
N LEU A 330 8.97 1.17 25.94
CA LEU A 330 7.51 1.01 25.87
C LEU A 330 7.10 -0.38 25.39
N TYR A 331 7.80 -0.94 24.41
CA TYR A 331 7.41 -2.13 23.68
C TYR A 331 8.60 -3.10 23.44
N PRO A 332 9.23 -3.64 24.51
CA PRO A 332 10.45 -4.45 24.38
C PRO A 332 10.26 -5.70 23.50
N GLN A 333 9.11 -6.38 23.61
CA GLN A 333 8.82 -7.56 22.79
C GLN A 333 8.73 -7.22 21.29
N LEU A 334 8.07 -6.09 20.95
CA LEU A 334 8.01 -5.58 19.59
C LEU A 334 9.41 -5.29 19.05
N MET A 335 10.24 -4.66 19.87
CA MET A 335 11.60 -4.29 19.48
C MET A 335 12.49 -5.50 19.26
N SER A 336 12.41 -6.52 20.11
CA SER A 336 13.11 -7.80 19.92
C SER A 336 12.73 -8.46 18.59
N LEU A 337 11.45 -8.48 18.23
CA LEU A 337 11.00 -9.01 16.93
C LEU A 337 11.56 -8.18 15.77
N VAL A 338 11.48 -6.85 15.83
CA VAL A 338 11.98 -5.96 14.77
C VAL A 338 13.49 -6.09 14.58
N ASP A 339 14.23 -6.24 15.68
CA ASP A 339 15.69 -6.44 15.63
C ASP A 339 16.05 -7.79 14.98
N SER A 340 15.27 -8.83 15.20
CA SER A 340 15.48 -10.13 14.54
C SER A 340 15.40 -10.04 13.00
N PHE A 341 14.68 -9.06 12.45
CA PHE A 341 14.63 -8.82 11.00
C PHE A 341 15.89 -8.12 10.46
N ARG A 342 16.70 -7.52 11.35
CA ARG A 342 17.93 -6.76 10.98
C ARG A 342 19.14 -7.64 10.76
N ASP A 343 19.15 -8.84 11.30
CA ASP A 343 20.28 -9.78 11.22
C ASP A 343 20.47 -10.32 9.78
N GLY A 344 20.69 -9.41 8.91
CA GLY A 344 20.85 -9.30 7.47
C GLY A 344 21.30 -10.48 6.60
N ASN A 345 21.56 -11.65 7.18
CA ASN A 345 21.89 -12.89 6.46
C ASN A 345 20.70 -13.85 6.33
N VAL A 346 19.51 -13.47 6.82
CA VAL A 346 18.32 -14.32 6.75
C VAL A 346 17.59 -14.04 5.45
N LEU A 347 17.63 -14.98 4.53
CA LEU A 347 16.85 -14.97 3.28
C LEU A 347 15.34 -15.19 3.55
N TYR A 348 14.99 -15.66 4.75
CA TYR A 348 13.63 -16.00 5.14
C TYR A 348 13.10 -14.96 6.11
N TYR A 349 11.90 -14.47 5.84
CA TYR A 349 11.19 -13.51 6.68
C TYR A 349 9.92 -14.15 7.22
N ALA A 350 9.94 -14.52 8.50
CA ALA A 350 8.79 -15.05 9.20
C ALA A 350 8.41 -14.14 10.37
N LEU A 351 7.13 -13.95 10.59
CA LEU A 351 6.60 -13.42 11.83
C LEU A 351 6.41 -14.59 12.80
N GLN A 352 7.38 -14.82 13.67
CA GLN A 352 7.30 -15.80 14.76
C GLN A 352 6.74 -15.11 16.01
N PRO A 353 5.89 -15.75 16.83
CA PRO A 353 5.42 -17.14 16.79
C PRO A 353 4.15 -17.38 15.96
N THR A 354 3.78 -16.48 15.09
CA THR A 354 2.59 -16.62 14.26
C THR A 354 2.80 -17.64 13.15
N ASN A 355 1.70 -18.21 12.65
CA ASN A 355 1.73 -19.09 11.48
C ASN A 355 1.86 -18.32 10.15
N VAL A 356 2.37 -17.09 10.19
CA VAL A 356 2.70 -16.32 9.00
C VAL A 356 4.02 -16.83 8.47
N GLU A 357 3.96 -17.47 7.32
CA GLU A 357 5.06 -18.20 6.76
C GLU A 357 6.13 -17.29 6.16
N PRO A 358 7.40 -17.69 6.19
CA PRO A 358 8.50 -16.90 5.67
C PRO A 358 8.39 -16.72 4.15
N ARG A 359 8.93 -15.61 3.67
CA ARG A 359 9.17 -15.39 2.24
C ARG A 359 10.66 -15.17 2.00
N ILE A 360 11.15 -15.70 0.90
CA ILE A 360 12.53 -15.52 0.47
C ILE A 360 12.62 -14.15 -0.21
N GLY A 361 13.39 -13.24 0.37
CA GLY A 361 13.70 -11.95 -0.27
C GLY A 361 14.84 -12.09 -1.27
N PRO A 362 14.80 -11.36 -2.40
CA PRO A 362 15.89 -11.40 -3.38
C PRO A 362 17.19 -10.87 -2.76
N THR A 363 18.31 -11.47 -3.16
CA THR A 363 19.65 -11.15 -2.63
C THR A 363 20.07 -9.70 -2.87
N TRP A 364 19.62 -9.10 -3.99
CA TRP A 364 19.90 -7.71 -4.36
C TRP A 364 19.07 -6.68 -3.59
N MET A 365 18.06 -7.10 -2.83
CA MET A 365 17.18 -6.17 -2.09
C MET A 365 17.96 -5.45 -1.00
N GLN A 366 17.78 -4.12 -0.93
CA GLN A 366 18.41 -3.30 0.11
C GLN A 366 17.96 -3.73 1.52
N SER A 367 18.86 -3.60 2.50
CA SER A 367 18.62 -3.98 3.90
C SER A 367 17.32 -3.40 4.48
N SER A 368 17.05 -2.11 4.26
CA SER A 368 15.80 -1.48 4.72
C SER A 368 14.54 -2.06 4.08
N SER A 369 14.62 -2.48 2.82
CA SER A 369 13.51 -3.15 2.14
C SER A 369 13.31 -4.57 2.66
N LYS A 370 14.38 -5.26 3.02
CA LYS A 370 14.32 -6.59 3.65
C LYS A 370 13.59 -6.56 5.00
N GLN A 371 13.85 -5.53 5.82
CA GLN A 371 13.18 -5.37 7.12
C GLN A 371 11.68 -5.13 7.01
N ASN A 372 11.22 -4.51 5.91
CA ASN A 372 9.80 -4.26 5.67
C ASN A 372 9.05 -5.47 5.11
N LEU A 373 9.77 -6.36 4.45
CA LEU A 373 9.16 -7.46 3.70
C LEU A 373 8.29 -8.38 4.58
N PRO A 374 8.72 -8.79 5.80
CA PRO A 374 7.92 -9.66 6.66
C PRO A 374 6.54 -9.05 6.98
N VAL A 375 6.52 -7.80 7.41
CA VAL A 375 5.29 -7.09 7.80
C VAL A 375 4.37 -6.87 6.61
N GLN A 376 4.92 -6.39 5.50
CA GLN A 376 4.16 -6.15 4.29
C GLN A 376 3.59 -7.44 3.69
N SER A 377 4.34 -8.53 3.75
CA SER A 377 3.87 -9.84 3.29
C SER A 377 2.76 -10.40 4.17
N ALA A 378 2.91 -10.28 5.49
CA ALA A 378 1.89 -10.68 6.44
C ALA A 378 0.59 -9.89 6.26
N THR A 379 0.69 -8.56 6.12
CA THR A 379 -0.47 -7.70 5.82
C THR A 379 -1.14 -8.09 4.52
N SER A 380 -0.36 -8.34 3.47
CA SER A 380 -0.89 -8.77 2.17
C SER A 380 -1.63 -10.11 2.26
N MET A 381 -1.07 -11.08 3.00
CA MET A 381 -1.73 -12.36 3.23
C MET A 381 -3.03 -12.18 4.02
N LEU A 382 -3.02 -11.38 5.07
CA LEU A 382 -4.20 -11.07 5.85
C LEU A 382 -5.31 -10.47 4.97
N MET A 383 -4.99 -9.46 4.16
CA MET A 383 -5.96 -8.82 3.26
C MET A 383 -6.56 -9.82 2.27
N LYS A 384 -5.75 -10.72 1.71
CA LYS A 384 -6.24 -11.78 0.81
C LYS A 384 -7.14 -12.77 1.52
N GLN A 385 -6.78 -13.17 2.73
CA GLN A 385 -7.58 -14.08 3.53
C GLN A 385 -8.92 -13.45 3.95
N VAL A 386 -8.92 -12.17 4.35
CA VAL A 386 -10.16 -11.43 4.58
C VAL A 386 -11.01 -11.41 3.31
N MET A 387 -10.40 -11.08 2.16
CA MET A 387 -11.11 -11.02 0.89
C MET A 387 -11.76 -12.36 0.50
N THR A 388 -11.11 -13.49 0.77
CA THR A 388 -11.70 -14.82 0.52
C THR A 388 -12.90 -15.11 1.44
N GLN A 389 -12.93 -14.58 2.66
CA GLN A 389 -14.02 -14.79 3.61
C GLN A 389 -15.24 -13.90 3.37
N ILE A 390 -15.03 -12.74 2.73
CA ILE A 390 -16.10 -11.77 2.50
C ILE A 390 -16.64 -11.79 1.06
N ASN A 391 -16.01 -12.53 0.13
CA ASN A 391 -16.28 -12.47 -1.30
C ASN A 391 -17.76 -12.65 -1.68
N ASP A 392 -18.44 -13.62 -1.07
CA ASP A 392 -19.84 -13.93 -1.37
C ASP A 392 -20.83 -12.96 -0.66
N LYS A 393 -20.35 -12.10 0.21
CA LYS A 393 -21.15 -11.22 1.06
C LYS A 393 -20.99 -9.75 0.72
N VAL A 394 -19.85 -9.36 0.19
CA VAL A 394 -19.48 -7.96 0.00
C VAL A 394 -18.94 -7.74 -1.41
N LYS A 395 -19.50 -6.78 -2.12
CA LYS A 395 -19.00 -6.37 -3.43
C LYS A 395 -17.80 -5.43 -3.27
N VAL A 396 -16.59 -5.99 -3.30
CA VAL A 396 -15.34 -5.22 -3.32
C VAL A 396 -15.07 -4.74 -4.74
N VAL A 397 -14.83 -3.44 -4.92
CA VAL A 397 -14.56 -2.82 -6.24
C VAL A 397 -13.14 -2.28 -6.37
N ASN A 398 -12.43 -2.12 -5.25
CA ASN A 398 -11.03 -1.69 -5.24
C ASN A 398 -10.34 -2.11 -3.93
N VAL A 399 -9.02 -2.29 -3.98
CA VAL A 399 -8.19 -2.57 -2.81
C VAL A 399 -6.99 -1.63 -2.82
N ILE A 400 -6.78 -0.85 -1.75
CA ILE A 400 -5.68 0.09 -1.63
C ILE A 400 -4.90 -0.24 -0.36
N HIS A 401 -3.78 -0.96 -0.50
CA HIS A 401 -2.94 -1.43 0.61
C HIS A 401 -3.73 -2.27 1.62
N ASP A 402 -4.20 -1.66 2.69
CA ASP A 402 -4.98 -2.21 3.81
C ASP A 402 -6.44 -1.70 3.84
N GLU A 403 -6.89 -1.10 2.76
CA GLU A 403 -8.23 -0.54 2.57
C GLU A 403 -9.02 -1.34 1.53
N PHE A 404 -10.26 -1.70 1.85
CA PHE A 404 -11.25 -2.17 0.89
C PHE A 404 -12.18 -1.02 0.49
N ILE A 405 -12.45 -0.86 -0.79
CA ILE A 405 -13.54 -0.01 -1.29
C ILE A 405 -14.64 -0.93 -1.80
N CYS A 406 -15.81 -0.84 -1.17
CA CYS A 406 -16.96 -1.67 -1.44
C CYS A 406 -18.08 -0.86 -2.08
N LEU A 407 -18.89 -1.48 -2.93
CA LEU A 407 -20.12 -0.92 -3.46
C LEU A 407 -21.31 -1.58 -2.76
N CYS A 408 -22.12 -0.81 -2.06
CA CYS A 408 -23.30 -1.29 -1.35
C CYS A 408 -24.45 -0.27 -1.36
N CYS A 409 -25.63 -0.64 -0.87
CA CYS A 409 -26.69 0.31 -0.58
C CYS A 409 -26.32 1.13 0.65
N PHE A 410 -26.83 2.33 0.75
CA PHE A 410 -26.56 3.21 1.89
C PHE A 410 -27.02 2.59 3.22
N ASP A 411 -28.14 1.89 3.23
CA ASP A 411 -28.72 1.22 4.39
C ASP A 411 -27.95 -0.05 4.84
N GLU A 412 -26.97 -0.50 4.06
CA GLU A 412 -26.14 -1.68 4.34
C GLU A 412 -24.76 -1.34 4.93
N VAL A 413 -24.43 -0.06 5.09
CA VAL A 413 -23.08 0.39 5.48
C VAL A 413 -22.61 -0.25 6.79
N ASP A 414 -23.47 -0.28 7.83
CA ASP A 414 -23.09 -0.86 9.12
C ASP A 414 -22.96 -2.39 9.06
N GLU A 415 -23.81 -3.06 8.27
CA GLU A 415 -23.74 -4.51 8.03
C GLU A 415 -22.43 -4.87 7.31
N ILE A 416 -22.11 -4.17 6.24
CA ILE A 416 -20.86 -4.40 5.47
C ILE A 416 -19.63 -4.16 6.36
N LYS A 417 -19.64 -3.11 7.18
CA LYS A 417 -18.57 -2.86 8.14
C LYS A 417 -18.42 -4.02 9.13
N ALA A 418 -19.51 -4.54 9.67
CA ALA A 418 -19.50 -5.67 10.60
C ALA A 418 -18.96 -6.95 9.93
N ILE A 419 -19.39 -7.25 8.70
CA ILE A 419 -18.91 -8.41 7.93
C ILE A 419 -17.41 -8.34 7.72
N ILE A 420 -16.87 -7.18 7.31
CA ILE A 420 -15.43 -7.03 7.06
C ILE A 420 -14.65 -7.08 8.38
N GLN A 421 -15.16 -6.48 9.46
CA GLN A 421 -14.52 -6.55 10.77
C GLN A 421 -14.44 -8.01 11.28
N ASP A 422 -15.50 -8.78 11.13
CA ASP A 422 -15.50 -10.21 11.46
C ASP A 422 -14.53 -10.99 10.56
N GLY A 423 -14.49 -10.68 9.27
CA GLY A 423 -13.52 -11.23 8.34
C GLY A 423 -12.06 -11.01 8.79
N PHE A 424 -11.71 -9.81 9.28
CA PHE A 424 -10.39 -9.55 9.87
C PHE A 424 -10.14 -10.36 11.13
N VAL A 425 -11.12 -10.45 12.04
CA VAL A 425 -10.98 -11.22 13.28
C VAL A 425 -10.78 -12.71 12.98
N GLN A 426 -11.54 -13.27 12.06
CA GLN A 426 -11.41 -14.67 11.66
C GLN A 426 -10.09 -14.94 10.94
N ALA A 427 -9.70 -14.06 10.01
CA ALA A 427 -8.45 -14.19 9.27
C ALA A 427 -7.24 -14.13 10.22
N THR A 428 -7.22 -13.21 11.19
CA THR A 428 -6.11 -13.13 12.16
C THR A 428 -6.05 -14.36 13.07
N ARG A 429 -7.18 -14.88 13.52
CA ARG A 429 -7.23 -16.15 14.29
C ARG A 429 -6.66 -17.32 13.50
N SER A 430 -6.98 -17.42 12.22
CA SER A 430 -6.44 -18.48 11.37
C SER A 430 -4.91 -18.35 11.14
N LEU A 431 -4.36 -17.15 11.32
CA LEU A 431 -2.92 -16.90 11.33
C LEU A 431 -2.28 -17.13 12.71
N GLY A 432 -3.04 -17.65 13.69
CA GLY A 432 -2.56 -17.90 15.06
C GLY A 432 -2.44 -16.64 15.91
N MET A 433 -3.08 -15.54 15.52
CA MET A 433 -3.10 -14.27 16.24
C MET A 433 -4.50 -13.92 16.74
N ALA A 434 -4.57 -13.31 17.93
CA ALA A 434 -5.78 -12.67 18.42
C ALA A 434 -5.56 -11.15 18.42
N LEU A 435 -5.93 -10.49 17.34
CA LEU A 435 -5.82 -9.04 17.27
C LEU A 435 -7.05 -8.36 17.87
N PRO A 436 -6.85 -7.28 18.66
CA PRO A 436 -7.96 -6.50 19.19
C PRO A 436 -8.84 -5.92 18.09
N ALA A 437 -10.15 -6.12 18.18
CA ALA A 437 -11.11 -5.61 17.20
C ALA A 437 -11.50 -4.14 17.44
N SER A 438 -11.18 -3.59 18.61
CA SER A 438 -11.47 -2.20 18.95
C SER A 438 -10.77 -1.24 17.96
N ASN A 439 -11.53 -0.32 17.37
CA ASN A 439 -11.07 0.64 16.38
C ASN A 439 -10.26 0.01 15.23
N LEU A 440 -10.60 -1.23 14.85
CA LEU A 440 -9.87 -1.93 13.78
C LEU A 440 -10.16 -1.34 12.41
N LEU A 441 -11.40 -0.92 12.14
CA LEU A 441 -11.80 -0.36 10.84
C LEU A 441 -12.27 1.09 10.98
N GLU A 442 -11.70 1.94 10.13
CA GLU A 442 -12.20 3.28 9.84
C GLU A 442 -13.09 3.22 8.59
N ALA A 443 -14.34 3.64 8.72
CA ALA A 443 -15.32 3.62 7.63
C ALA A 443 -15.57 5.03 7.11
N THR A 444 -15.50 5.22 5.79
CA THR A 444 -15.76 6.50 5.12
C THR A 444 -16.58 6.29 3.85
N ILE A 445 -17.68 7.03 3.70
CA ILE A 445 -18.44 7.06 2.44
C ILE A 445 -17.72 7.98 1.47
N LEU A 446 -17.42 7.48 0.27
CA LEU A 446 -16.69 8.19 -0.77
C LEU A 446 -17.64 8.74 -1.82
N GLY A 447 -17.44 10.01 -2.21
CA GLY A 447 -18.21 10.67 -3.27
C GLY A 447 -19.63 11.06 -2.86
N GLY A 448 -20.51 11.07 -3.84
CA GLY A 448 -21.94 11.39 -3.68
C GLY A 448 -22.83 10.27 -4.23
N TYR A 449 -24.11 10.38 -3.93
CA TYR A 449 -25.12 9.48 -4.46
C TYR A 449 -25.38 9.74 -5.94
N ALA A 450 -25.74 8.68 -6.69
CA ALA A 450 -26.26 8.78 -8.06
C ALA A 450 -27.72 9.24 -8.07
#